data_1041182a35211bfda7bef436ca2d02b8
#
_entry.id   1041182a35211bfda7bef436ca2d02b8
#
_cell.length_a   1.000
_cell.length_b   1.000
_cell.length_c   1.000
_cell.angle_alpha   90.00
_cell.angle_beta   90.00
_cell.angle_gamma   90.00
#
_symmetry.space_group_name_H-M   'P 1'
#
loop_
_entity.id
_entity.type
_entity.pdbx_description
1 polymer ?
#
loop_
_entity_poly.entity_id
_entity_poly.type
_entity_poly.pdbx_seq_one_letter_code
_entity_poly.pdbx_strand_id
1 'polypeptide(L)'
;MKILWIDLNSSYAHSSLALPALHAQVKNNPDYQWDIVSATINENIGMVVDIIYRHQPDILAATCWLFNHESLIHIVSRAKALLPKACVILGGPEFLGENEAFLRRNPFVDCVFRGEGEVEFAKWLTCWKQPEQWKSINGLCYIDKEKENQYQDNGLARVLTFD
;
A
#
# COMPACT_ATOMS: atom_id res chain seq x y z
N MET A 1 -2.68 1.37 16.04
CA MET A 1 -2.69 1.74 14.61
C MET A 1 -3.47 0.68 13.83
N LYS A 2 -4.44 1.11 13.02
CA LYS A 2 -5.26 0.21 12.20
C LYS A 2 -4.71 0.15 10.78
N ILE A 3 -4.34 -1.04 10.33
CA ILE A 3 -3.86 -1.32 8.98
C ILE A 3 -4.94 -2.15 8.28
N LEU A 4 -5.51 -1.63 7.20
CA LEU A 4 -6.46 -2.35 6.38
C LEU A 4 -5.82 -2.77 5.07
N TRP A 5 -5.78 -4.07 4.83
CA TRP A 5 -5.32 -4.62 3.56
C TRP A 5 -6.49 -4.85 2.63
N ILE A 6 -6.37 -4.33 1.41
CA ILE A 6 -7.32 -4.61 0.34
C ILE A 6 -6.76 -5.77 -0.48
N ASP A 7 -7.36 -6.93 -0.34
CA ASP A 7 -7.03 -8.14 -1.10
C ASP A 7 -7.99 -8.27 -2.28
N LEU A 8 -7.66 -7.55 -3.37
CA LEU A 8 -8.48 -7.48 -4.58
C LEU A 8 -8.00 -8.48 -5.62
N ASN A 9 -8.72 -9.57 -5.75
CA ASN A 9 -8.37 -10.72 -6.58
C ASN A 9 -9.18 -10.80 -7.88
N SER A 10 -8.70 -11.59 -8.84
CA SER A 10 -9.47 -11.90 -10.07
C SER A 10 -10.65 -12.83 -9.78
N SER A 11 -10.52 -13.68 -8.77
CA SER A 11 -11.56 -14.59 -8.28
C SER A 11 -11.28 -14.99 -6.83
N TYR A 12 -12.25 -15.54 -6.13
CA TYR A 12 -12.10 -16.08 -4.77
C TYR A 12 -11.20 -17.33 -4.66
N ALA A 13 -10.76 -17.90 -5.78
CA ALA A 13 -9.79 -18.99 -5.79
C ALA A 13 -8.33 -18.56 -5.64
N HIS A 14 -8.07 -17.25 -5.63
CA HIS A 14 -6.73 -16.68 -5.49
C HIS A 14 -6.62 -15.85 -4.21
N SER A 15 -5.45 -15.86 -3.62
CA SER A 15 -5.08 -14.99 -2.51
C SER A 15 -3.69 -14.41 -2.73
N SER A 16 -3.45 -13.21 -2.26
CA SER A 16 -2.14 -12.58 -2.31
C SER A 16 -1.20 -13.23 -1.31
N LEU A 17 -0.01 -13.65 -1.74
CA LEU A 17 1.05 -14.10 -0.85
C LEU A 17 1.75 -12.92 -0.14
N ALA A 18 1.68 -11.72 -0.68
CA ALA A 18 2.30 -10.54 -0.10
C ALA A 18 1.71 -10.20 1.28
N LEU A 19 0.37 -10.31 1.42
CA LEU A 19 -0.30 -10.02 2.68
C LEU A 19 0.23 -10.88 3.85
N PRO A 20 0.24 -12.22 3.79
CA PRO A 20 0.74 -13.03 4.90
C PRO A 20 2.25 -12.81 5.12
N ALA A 21 3.04 -12.58 4.09
CA ALA A 21 4.47 -12.32 4.20
C ALA A 21 4.76 -11.01 4.96
N LEU A 22 4.08 -9.93 4.61
CA LEU A 22 4.20 -8.63 5.29
C LEU A 22 3.65 -8.70 6.73
N HIS A 23 2.49 -9.33 6.92
CA HIS A 23 1.90 -9.49 8.25
C HIS A 23 2.81 -10.29 9.18
N ALA A 24 3.47 -11.34 8.69
CA ALA A 24 4.38 -12.16 9.49
C ALA A 24 5.52 -11.34 10.12
N GLN A 25 5.98 -10.26 9.48
CA GLN A 25 7.05 -9.40 10.00
C GLN A 25 6.61 -8.56 11.21
N VAL A 26 5.31 -8.32 11.37
CA VAL A 26 4.78 -7.38 12.36
C VAL A 26 3.69 -7.95 13.26
N LYS A 27 3.29 -9.21 13.07
CA LYS A 27 2.18 -9.87 13.80
C LYS A 27 2.30 -9.87 15.31
N ASN A 28 3.52 -9.76 15.83
CA ASN A 28 3.79 -9.77 17.27
C ASN A 28 3.77 -8.37 17.90
N ASN A 29 3.54 -7.32 17.09
CA ASN A 29 3.45 -5.96 17.62
C ASN A 29 2.00 -5.69 18.08
N PRO A 30 1.75 -5.52 19.40
CA PRO A 30 0.40 -5.34 19.95
C PRO A 30 -0.23 -3.99 19.54
N ASP A 31 0.56 -3.04 19.08
CA ASP A 31 0.08 -1.72 18.66
C ASP A 31 -0.53 -1.73 17.26
N TYR A 32 -0.38 -2.82 16.50
CA TYR A 32 -0.85 -2.97 15.14
C TYR A 32 -2.08 -3.87 15.07
N GLN A 33 -3.19 -3.30 14.67
CA GLN A 33 -4.40 -4.04 14.34
C GLN A 33 -4.47 -4.20 12.83
N TRP A 34 -4.51 -5.45 12.36
CA TRP A 34 -4.65 -5.80 10.95
C TRP A 34 -6.04 -6.28 10.65
N ASP A 35 -6.66 -5.66 9.65
CA ASP A 35 -7.92 -6.09 9.08
C ASP A 35 -7.74 -6.31 7.57
N ILE A 36 -8.57 -7.16 6.98
CA ILE A 36 -8.54 -7.51 5.56
C ILE A 36 -9.92 -7.31 4.96
N VAL A 37 -9.96 -6.64 3.82
CA VAL A 37 -11.12 -6.62 2.93
C VAL A 37 -10.77 -7.44 1.71
N SER A 38 -11.34 -8.65 1.61
CA SER A 38 -11.21 -9.50 0.42
C SER A 38 -12.36 -9.23 -0.53
N ALA A 39 -12.02 -8.96 -1.78
CA ALA A 39 -12.97 -8.67 -2.85
C ALA A 39 -12.44 -9.19 -4.19
N THR A 40 -13.31 -9.25 -5.18
CA THR A 40 -12.91 -9.53 -6.56
C THR A 40 -13.09 -8.29 -7.44
N ILE A 41 -12.37 -8.25 -8.57
CA ILE A 41 -12.49 -7.16 -9.55
C ILE A 41 -13.89 -7.02 -10.15
N ASN A 42 -14.76 -8.03 -9.98
CA ASN A 42 -16.14 -8.03 -10.48
C ASN A 42 -17.15 -7.47 -9.45
N GLU A 43 -16.71 -7.17 -8.24
CA GLU A 43 -17.60 -6.63 -7.22
C GLU A 43 -17.91 -5.16 -7.41
N ASN A 44 -19.02 -4.73 -6.83
CA ASN A 44 -19.39 -3.32 -6.86
C ASN A 44 -18.38 -2.49 -6.04
N ILE A 45 -17.67 -1.61 -6.71
CA ILE A 45 -16.65 -0.74 -6.10
C ILE A 45 -17.23 0.06 -4.92
N GLY A 46 -18.47 0.54 -5.03
CA GLY A 46 -19.13 1.30 -3.96
C GLY A 46 -19.29 0.49 -2.67
N MET A 47 -19.62 -0.81 -2.80
CA MET A 47 -19.72 -1.71 -1.64
C MET A 47 -18.35 -1.94 -0.98
N VAL A 48 -17.31 -2.15 -1.77
CA VAL A 48 -15.95 -2.32 -1.25
C VAL A 48 -15.50 -1.05 -0.51
N VAL A 49 -15.76 0.12 -1.09
CA VAL A 49 -15.44 1.42 -0.47
C VAL A 49 -16.21 1.65 0.83
N ASP A 50 -17.51 1.26 0.90
CA ASP A 50 -18.31 1.35 2.14
C ASP A 50 -17.72 0.47 3.25
N ILE A 51 -17.31 -0.74 2.93
CA ILE A 51 -16.62 -1.63 3.88
C ILE A 51 -15.33 -0.97 4.39
N ILE A 52 -14.48 -0.46 3.50
CA ILE A 52 -13.24 0.25 3.86
C ILE A 52 -13.56 1.44 4.78
N TYR A 53 -14.57 2.23 4.43
CA TYR A 53 -14.97 3.39 5.22
C TYR A 53 -15.37 3.00 6.65
N ARG A 54 -16.08 1.90 6.83
CA ARG A 54 -16.50 1.42 8.18
C ARG A 54 -15.33 0.98 9.04
N HIS A 55 -14.25 0.49 8.45
CA HIS A 55 -13.04 0.10 9.19
C HIS A 55 -12.28 1.30 9.78
N GLN A 56 -12.43 2.50 9.20
CA GLN A 56 -11.72 3.71 9.64
C GLN A 56 -10.21 3.46 9.84
N PRO A 57 -9.48 2.97 8.81
CA PRO A 57 -8.08 2.64 8.95
C PRO A 57 -7.18 3.88 9.02
N ASP A 58 -6.03 3.73 9.71
CA ASP A 58 -4.93 4.67 9.62
C ASP A 58 -4.13 4.49 8.32
N ILE A 59 -4.01 3.23 7.87
CA ILE A 59 -3.26 2.84 6.67
C ILE A 59 -4.12 1.94 5.80
N LEU A 60 -4.20 2.28 4.50
CA LEU A 60 -4.72 1.42 3.43
C LEU A 60 -3.54 0.84 2.66
N ALA A 61 -3.43 -0.47 2.63
CA ALA A 61 -2.38 -1.18 1.90
C ALA A 61 -2.98 -2.16 0.89
N ALA A 62 -2.35 -2.32 -0.26
CA ALA A 62 -2.76 -3.30 -1.27
C ALA A 62 -1.62 -3.69 -2.20
N THR A 63 -1.76 -4.87 -2.83
CA THR A 63 -0.91 -5.30 -3.95
C THR A 63 -1.59 -4.97 -5.27
N CYS A 64 -0.88 -4.22 -6.12
CA CYS A 64 -1.32 -3.87 -7.46
C CYS A 64 -0.73 -4.84 -8.49
N TRP A 65 -1.62 -5.49 -9.21
CA TRP A 65 -1.34 -6.38 -10.33
C TRP A 65 -1.99 -5.81 -11.58
N LEU A 66 -1.52 -6.20 -12.75
CA LEU A 66 -2.09 -5.78 -14.03
C LEU A 66 -3.62 -6.00 -14.08
N PHE A 67 -4.11 -7.12 -13.58
CA PHE A 67 -5.54 -7.47 -13.63
C PHE A 67 -6.42 -6.66 -12.68
N ASN A 68 -5.89 -6.13 -11.58
CA ASN A 68 -6.68 -5.36 -10.60
C ASN A 68 -6.39 -3.86 -10.61
N HIS A 69 -5.43 -3.39 -11.40
CA HIS A 69 -4.92 -2.03 -11.40
C HIS A 69 -6.07 -1.00 -11.45
N GLU A 70 -6.90 -1.06 -12.49
CA GLU A 70 -7.96 -0.07 -12.70
C GLU A 70 -8.97 -0.05 -11.54
N SER A 71 -9.47 -1.22 -11.16
CA SER A 71 -10.43 -1.34 -10.06
C SER A 71 -9.85 -0.90 -8.73
N LEU A 72 -8.58 -1.29 -8.44
CA LEU A 72 -7.90 -0.91 -7.21
C LEU A 72 -7.71 0.61 -7.12
N ILE A 73 -7.27 1.27 -8.20
CA ILE A 73 -7.10 2.72 -8.22
C ILE A 73 -8.42 3.44 -8.00
N HIS A 74 -9.51 2.97 -8.60
CA HIS A 74 -10.85 3.53 -8.37
C HIS A 74 -11.31 3.34 -6.90
N ILE A 75 -11.10 2.17 -6.30
CA ILE A 75 -11.43 1.91 -4.90
C ILE A 75 -10.64 2.84 -3.98
N VAL A 76 -9.32 2.89 -4.17
CA VAL A 76 -8.41 3.68 -3.33
C VAL A 76 -8.70 5.17 -3.43
N SER A 77 -8.93 5.69 -4.64
CA SER A 77 -9.29 7.09 -4.87
C SER A 77 -10.55 7.50 -4.10
N ARG A 78 -11.60 6.68 -4.18
CA ARG A 78 -12.86 6.94 -3.46
C ARG A 78 -12.70 6.78 -1.95
N ALA A 79 -11.99 5.76 -1.51
CA ALA A 79 -11.71 5.54 -0.10
C ALA A 79 -10.92 6.72 0.49
N LYS A 80 -9.88 7.21 -0.19
CA LYS A 80 -9.10 8.37 0.24
C LYS A 80 -9.93 9.65 0.31
N ALA A 81 -10.87 9.84 -0.61
CA ALA A 81 -11.79 11.00 -0.58
C ALA A 81 -12.68 11.00 0.68
N LEU A 82 -13.11 9.82 1.15
CA LEU A 82 -13.89 9.65 2.37
C LEU A 82 -13.02 9.62 3.65
N LEU A 83 -11.77 9.18 3.51
CA LEU A 83 -10.80 8.99 4.60
C LEU A 83 -9.52 9.78 4.30
N PRO A 84 -9.57 11.13 4.26
CA PRO A 84 -8.44 11.95 3.81
C PRO A 84 -7.18 11.81 4.68
N LYS A 85 -7.33 11.37 5.93
CA LYS A 85 -6.22 11.15 6.86
C LYS A 85 -5.56 9.78 6.74
N ALA A 86 -6.22 8.80 6.09
CA ALA A 86 -5.64 7.47 5.90
C ALA A 86 -4.43 7.56 4.96
N CYS A 87 -3.32 6.94 5.33
CA CYS A 87 -2.16 6.82 4.46
C CYS A 87 -2.36 5.66 3.49
N VAL A 88 -2.19 5.92 2.20
CA VAL A 88 -2.35 4.93 1.14
C VAL A 88 -0.99 4.48 0.66
N ILE A 89 -0.70 3.18 0.78
CA ILE A 89 0.51 2.54 0.32
C ILE A 89 0.18 1.37 -0.59
N LEU A 90 0.78 1.35 -1.77
CA LEU A 90 0.62 0.26 -2.73
C LEU A 90 1.95 -0.42 -2.99
N GLY A 91 1.92 -1.70 -3.32
CA GLY A 91 3.06 -2.49 -3.75
C GLY A 91 2.67 -3.43 -4.88
N GLY A 92 3.60 -4.28 -5.29
CA GLY A 92 3.34 -5.30 -6.28
C GLY A 92 4.03 -5.05 -7.63
N PRO A 93 3.83 -5.97 -8.59
CA PRO A 93 4.56 -5.98 -9.86
C PRO A 93 4.41 -4.71 -10.70
N GLU A 94 3.29 -4.00 -10.58
CA GLU A 94 3.05 -2.76 -11.33
C GLU A 94 4.04 -1.64 -10.97
N PHE A 95 4.69 -1.73 -9.80
CA PHE A 95 5.60 -0.70 -9.30
C PHE A 95 7.09 -1.05 -9.41
N LEU A 96 7.45 -2.13 -10.11
CA LEU A 96 8.87 -2.51 -10.28
C LEU A 96 9.68 -1.53 -11.13
N GLY A 97 9.01 -0.75 -11.97
CA GLY A 97 9.59 0.27 -12.83
C GLY A 97 9.72 1.64 -12.18
N GLU A 98 9.69 2.67 -13.02
CA GLU A 98 9.64 4.08 -12.63
C GLU A 98 8.22 4.44 -12.20
N ASN A 99 8.07 5.20 -11.09
CA ASN A 99 6.78 5.45 -10.45
C ASN A 99 6.37 6.92 -10.38
N GLU A 100 7.20 7.86 -10.86
CA GLU A 100 6.92 9.29 -10.77
C GLU A 100 5.62 9.68 -11.48
N ALA A 101 5.47 9.23 -12.72
CA ALA A 101 4.28 9.55 -13.51
C ALA A 101 2.99 8.97 -12.90
N PHE A 102 3.08 7.79 -12.27
CA PHE A 102 1.96 7.17 -11.55
C PHE A 102 1.56 8.01 -10.34
N LEU A 103 2.51 8.34 -9.46
CA LEU A 103 2.26 9.09 -8.23
C LEU A 103 1.74 10.50 -8.51
N ARG A 104 2.27 11.18 -9.55
CA ARG A 104 1.77 12.50 -9.95
C ARG A 104 0.34 12.46 -10.48
N ARG A 105 -0.06 11.42 -11.19
CA ARG A 105 -1.43 11.24 -11.68
C ARG A 105 -2.40 10.78 -10.60
N ASN A 106 -1.90 10.16 -9.53
CA ASN A 106 -2.69 9.58 -8.45
C ASN A 106 -2.30 10.17 -7.10
N PRO A 107 -2.51 11.48 -6.85
CA PRO A 107 -2.04 12.16 -5.63
C PRO A 107 -2.72 11.68 -4.33
N PHE A 108 -3.70 10.81 -4.46
CA PHE A 108 -4.37 10.10 -3.35
C PHE A 108 -3.58 8.87 -2.87
N VAL A 109 -2.56 8.43 -3.62
CA VAL A 109 -1.58 7.41 -3.19
C VAL A 109 -0.40 8.15 -2.57
N ASP A 110 -0.12 7.87 -1.30
CA ASP A 110 0.93 8.58 -0.56
C ASP A 110 2.32 8.03 -0.88
N CYS A 111 2.46 6.72 -1.09
CA CYS A 111 3.71 6.08 -1.50
C CYS A 111 3.48 4.71 -2.14
N VAL A 112 4.49 4.22 -2.85
CA VAL A 112 4.51 2.85 -3.40
C VAL A 112 5.81 2.14 -3.01
N PHE A 113 5.74 0.80 -2.83
CA PHE A 113 6.90 -0.05 -2.67
C PHE A 113 7.35 -0.65 -3.99
N ARG A 114 8.65 -0.55 -4.26
CA ARG A 114 9.34 -1.09 -5.42
C ARG A 114 10.23 -2.26 -5.01
N GLY A 115 9.86 -3.47 -5.43
CA GLY A 115 10.56 -4.70 -5.06
C GLY A 115 9.91 -5.41 -3.86
N GLU A 116 10.68 -6.23 -3.15
CA GLU A 116 10.20 -7.03 -2.03
C GLU A 116 10.09 -6.19 -0.75
N GLY A 117 8.88 -6.06 -0.25
CA GLY A 117 8.56 -5.11 0.82
C GLY A 117 8.63 -5.67 2.24
N GLU A 118 8.88 -6.96 2.45
CA GLU A 118 8.65 -7.65 3.73
C GLU A 118 9.36 -6.95 4.90
N VAL A 119 10.65 -6.71 4.78
CA VAL A 119 11.44 -6.07 5.84
C VAL A 119 11.23 -4.55 5.86
N GLU A 120 11.24 -3.95 4.68
CA GLU A 120 11.21 -2.48 4.57
C GLU A 120 9.82 -1.91 4.91
N PHE A 121 8.73 -2.65 4.63
CA PHE A 121 7.39 -2.27 5.07
C PHE A 121 7.28 -2.25 6.60
N ALA A 122 7.86 -3.25 7.29
CA ALA A 122 7.88 -3.25 8.75
C ALA A 122 8.64 -2.03 9.32
N LYS A 123 9.77 -1.66 8.70
CA LYS A 123 10.50 -0.44 9.08
C LYS A 123 9.67 0.81 8.81
N TRP A 124 9.04 0.91 7.63
CA TRP A 124 8.20 2.04 7.28
C TRP A 124 7.04 2.22 8.27
N LEU A 125 6.42 1.15 8.75
CA LEU A 125 5.36 1.23 9.76
C LEU A 125 5.82 1.91 11.06
N THR A 126 7.09 1.89 11.40
CA THR A 126 7.60 2.58 12.58
C THR A 126 7.71 4.09 12.40
N CYS A 127 7.75 4.58 11.17
CA CYS A 127 7.92 6.00 10.83
C CYS A 127 6.90 6.53 9.80
N TRP A 128 5.77 5.86 9.60
CA TRP A 128 4.81 6.22 8.55
C TRP A 128 4.23 7.63 8.66
N LYS A 129 4.18 8.21 9.87
CA LYS A 129 3.78 9.61 10.14
C LYS A 129 4.93 10.62 10.02
N GLN A 130 6.12 10.18 9.69
CA GLN A 130 7.35 10.98 9.69
C GLN A 130 7.98 10.94 8.29
N PRO A 131 7.42 11.66 7.29
CA PRO A 131 7.88 11.60 5.90
C PRO A 131 9.37 11.93 5.74
N GLU A 132 9.94 12.72 6.62
CA GLU A 132 11.37 13.05 6.66
C GLU A 132 12.27 11.82 6.86
N GLN A 133 11.74 10.74 7.46
CA GLN A 133 12.44 9.47 7.66
C GLN A 133 12.27 8.49 6.49
N TRP A 134 11.30 8.72 5.60
CA TRP A 134 11.00 7.81 4.49
C TRP A 134 12.16 7.62 3.53
N LYS A 135 13.06 8.61 3.42
CA LYS A 135 14.28 8.51 2.59
C LYS A 135 15.22 7.37 2.99
N SER A 136 15.08 6.84 4.20
CA SER A 136 15.90 5.71 4.70
C SER A 136 15.26 4.34 4.42
N ILE A 137 14.05 4.28 3.87
CA ILE A 137 13.30 3.06 3.59
C ILE A 137 13.59 2.63 2.15
N ASN A 138 14.33 1.53 1.97
CA ASN A 138 14.63 1.03 0.63
C ASN A 138 13.33 0.60 -0.09
N GLY A 139 13.29 0.82 -1.39
CA GLY A 139 12.15 0.48 -2.23
C GLY A 139 10.97 1.45 -2.13
N LEU A 140 10.99 2.43 -1.23
CA LEU A 140 9.90 3.39 -1.12
C LEU A 140 10.01 4.47 -2.19
N CYS A 141 8.93 4.70 -2.93
CA CYS A 141 8.81 5.81 -3.88
C CYS A 141 7.64 6.70 -3.46
N TYR A 142 7.84 8.01 -3.44
CA TYR A 142 6.82 8.98 -3.00
C TYR A 142 7.08 10.37 -3.56
N ILE A 143 6.08 11.25 -3.45
CA ILE A 143 6.24 12.70 -3.72
C ILE A 143 6.46 13.41 -2.38
N ASP A 144 7.64 14.00 -2.21
CA ASP A 144 8.01 14.75 -1.01
C ASP A 144 7.35 16.13 -1.05
N LYS A 145 6.26 16.28 -0.29
CA LYS A 145 5.45 17.53 -0.23
C LYS A 145 6.20 18.66 0.49
N GLU A 146 7.18 18.33 1.31
CA GLU A 146 7.98 19.34 2.03
C GLU A 146 9.11 19.90 1.15
N LYS A 147 9.48 19.17 0.08
CA LYS A 147 10.50 19.57 -0.89
C LYS A 147 9.88 19.89 -2.26
N GLU A 148 9.03 20.87 -2.32
CA GLU A 148 8.44 21.37 -3.57
C GLU A 148 7.82 20.27 -4.45
N ASN A 149 7.24 19.25 -3.85
CA ASN A 149 6.70 18.07 -4.54
C ASN A 149 7.75 17.31 -5.37
N GLN A 150 8.98 17.22 -4.88
CA GLN A 150 10.03 16.43 -5.53
C GLN A 150 9.71 14.93 -5.41
N TYR A 151 9.87 14.22 -6.53
CA TYR A 151 9.80 12.76 -6.53
C TYR A 151 11.05 12.17 -5.86
N GLN A 152 10.84 11.20 -4.99
CA GLN A 152 11.87 10.41 -4.32
C GLN A 152 11.73 8.95 -4.71
N ASP A 153 12.82 8.35 -5.17
CA ASP A 153 12.95 6.91 -5.45
C ASP A 153 14.12 6.36 -4.64
N ASN A 154 13.82 5.55 -3.64
CA ASN A 154 14.83 4.96 -2.76
C ASN A 154 15.39 3.63 -3.32
N GLY A 155 15.27 3.39 -4.61
CA GLY A 155 15.76 2.21 -5.30
C GLY A 155 14.86 0.98 -5.15
N LEU A 156 15.44 -0.20 -5.28
CA LEU A 156 14.74 -1.47 -5.08
C LEU A 156 14.89 -1.94 -3.62
N ALA A 157 13.81 -2.40 -3.03
CA ALA A 157 13.90 -3.16 -1.79
C ALA A 157 14.69 -4.46 -2.05
N ARG A 158 15.58 -4.81 -1.13
CA ARG A 158 16.44 -5.98 -1.27
C ARG A 158 15.66 -7.26 -1.00
N VAL A 159 15.89 -8.25 -1.84
CA VAL A 159 15.44 -9.63 -1.58
C VAL A 159 16.13 -10.15 -0.31
N LEU A 160 15.37 -10.81 0.56
CA LEU A 160 15.97 -11.55 1.67
C LEU A 160 16.76 -12.73 1.09
N THR A 161 18.09 -12.71 1.25
CA THR A 161 18.90 -13.90 1.00
C THR A 161 18.71 -14.83 2.18
N PHE A 162 18.21 -16.02 1.93
CA PHE A 162 18.26 -17.11 2.90
C PHE A 162 19.68 -17.70 2.85
N ASP A 163 20.45 -17.49 3.91
CA ASP A 163 21.70 -18.21 4.16
C ASP A 163 21.41 -19.63 4.65
#